data_e407168e77a02f9182733afb2f136a31
#
_entry.id   e407168e77a02f9182733afb2f136a31
#
_cell.length_a   1.000
_cell.length_b   1.000
_cell.length_c   1.000
_cell.angle_alpha   90.00
_cell.angle_beta   90.00
_cell.angle_gamma   90.00
#
_symmetry.space_group_name_H-M   'P 1'
#
loop_
_entity.id
_entity.type
_entity.pdbx_description
1 polymer ?
#
loop_
_entity_poly.entity_id
_entity_poly.type
_entity_poly.pdbx_seq_one_letter_code
_entity_poly.pdbx_strand_id
1 'polypeptide(L)'
;MHTKRRPWRPQLTRAEMGRGWVFFALYLTVFPLSMGWVQRAFHGELPVAEANVVYYLLAATLVFLVFWTFLRHGFDLLLDWLPENLFAFGTGLVGAGVLHLLVMLIPLPVQNPNPESYAQQFALSPAATVVILVVLMPLVEEPLFRGLLFGCARRYSRVLGYVLSTLVFAFYCVWQFVYSYGTVDFRYLLLFLQYVPMSLALTWCYDNGGSIWSPIALHMV
;
A
#
# COMPACT_ATOMS: atom_id res chain seq x y z
N MET A 1 -27.60 -6.10 20.71
CA MET A 1 -27.67 -6.77 19.39
C MET A 1 -26.30 -7.43 19.13
N HIS A 2 -26.16 -8.76 19.33
CA HIS A 2 -24.91 -9.46 19.02
C HIS A 2 -24.85 -9.64 17.50
N THR A 3 -24.18 -8.74 16.79
CA THR A 3 -23.83 -8.96 15.39
C THR A 3 -22.88 -10.16 15.33
N LYS A 4 -23.36 -11.31 14.91
CA LYS A 4 -22.52 -12.47 14.60
C LYS A 4 -21.52 -12.03 13.53
N ARG A 5 -20.26 -11.78 13.94
CA ARG A 5 -19.17 -11.50 12.98
C ARG A 5 -19.14 -12.64 11.97
N ARG A 6 -19.25 -12.28 10.68
CA ARG A 6 -19.12 -13.28 9.62
C ARG A 6 -17.73 -13.92 9.70
N PRO A 7 -17.64 -15.25 9.55
CA PRO A 7 -16.33 -15.89 9.47
C PRO A 7 -15.59 -15.35 8.24
N TRP A 8 -14.30 -15.02 8.41
CA TRP A 8 -13.46 -14.55 7.32
C TRP A 8 -13.41 -15.58 6.18
N ARG A 9 -13.64 -15.12 4.98
CA ARG A 9 -13.48 -15.92 3.76
C ARG A 9 -12.53 -15.21 2.82
N PRO A 10 -11.57 -15.94 2.20
CA PRO A 10 -10.73 -15.39 1.14
C PRO A 10 -11.62 -14.89 0.01
N GLN A 11 -11.42 -13.64 -0.40
CA GLN A 11 -12.23 -13.02 -1.44
C GLN A 11 -11.63 -13.22 -2.85
N LEU A 12 -10.34 -13.58 -2.92
CA LEU A 12 -9.62 -13.86 -4.17
C LEU A 12 -9.98 -15.25 -4.71
N THR A 13 -10.17 -15.35 -6.00
CA THR A 13 -10.21 -16.63 -6.72
C THR A 13 -8.82 -17.28 -6.75
N ARG A 14 -8.76 -18.60 -6.99
CA ARG A 14 -7.47 -19.31 -7.09
C ARG A 14 -6.59 -18.77 -8.22
N ALA A 15 -7.21 -18.39 -9.35
CA ALA A 15 -6.50 -17.82 -10.49
C ALA A 15 -5.94 -16.42 -10.18
N GLU A 16 -6.74 -15.55 -9.54
CA GLU A 16 -6.26 -14.25 -9.09
C GLU A 16 -5.13 -14.37 -8.07
N MET A 17 -5.24 -15.34 -7.16
CA MET A 17 -4.20 -15.61 -6.17
C MET A 17 -2.87 -16.01 -6.82
N GLY A 18 -2.90 -16.93 -7.80
CA GLY A 18 -1.70 -17.36 -8.52
C GLY A 18 -1.04 -16.21 -9.29
N ARG A 19 -1.80 -15.49 -10.11
CA ARG A 19 -1.32 -14.31 -10.86
C ARG A 19 -0.88 -13.18 -9.92
N GLY A 20 -1.62 -12.98 -8.84
CA GLY A 20 -1.34 -11.97 -7.82
C GLY A 20 0.01 -12.17 -7.14
N TRP A 21 0.38 -13.40 -6.78
CA TRP A 21 1.69 -13.67 -6.18
C TRP A 21 2.85 -13.40 -7.14
N VAL A 22 2.70 -13.72 -8.44
CA VAL A 22 3.70 -13.35 -9.45
C VAL A 22 3.82 -11.83 -9.54
N PHE A 23 2.69 -11.13 -9.66
CA PHE A 23 2.68 -9.67 -9.71
C PHE A 23 3.27 -9.05 -8.43
N PHE A 24 2.93 -9.58 -7.25
CA PHE A 24 3.45 -9.10 -5.98
C PHE A 24 4.97 -9.24 -5.88
N ALA A 25 5.51 -10.40 -6.31
CA ALA A 25 6.96 -10.61 -6.35
C ALA A 25 7.65 -9.59 -7.27
N LEU A 26 7.10 -9.36 -8.48
CA LEU A 26 7.60 -8.35 -9.40
C LEU A 26 7.50 -6.94 -8.81
N TYR A 27 6.39 -6.61 -8.16
CA TYR A 27 6.17 -5.31 -7.54
C TYR A 27 7.18 -5.02 -6.43
N LEU A 28 7.52 -6.01 -5.60
CA LEU A 28 8.49 -5.85 -4.52
C LEU A 28 9.94 -5.75 -5.00
N THR A 29 10.29 -6.37 -6.13
CA THR A 29 11.68 -6.55 -6.57
C THR A 29 12.04 -5.78 -7.83
N VAL A 30 11.29 -6.02 -8.92
CA VAL A 30 11.61 -5.47 -10.25
C VAL A 30 11.12 -4.03 -10.38
N PHE A 31 9.91 -3.77 -9.94
CA PHE A 31 9.27 -2.46 -10.11
C PHE A 31 10.05 -1.31 -9.46
N PRO A 32 10.55 -1.39 -8.22
CA PRO A 32 11.34 -0.30 -7.64
C PRO A 32 12.64 0.02 -8.40
N LEU A 33 13.19 -0.98 -9.10
CA LEU A 33 14.44 -0.83 -9.85
C LEU A 33 14.21 -0.42 -11.31
N SER A 34 13.03 -0.68 -11.86
CA SER A 34 12.72 -0.50 -13.28
C SER A 34 12.82 0.96 -13.72
N MET A 35 12.35 1.91 -12.91
CA MET A 35 12.43 3.33 -13.24
C MET A 35 13.89 3.80 -13.35
N GLY A 36 14.77 3.33 -12.47
CA GLY A 36 16.21 3.62 -12.58
C GLY A 36 16.84 3.04 -13.83
N TRP A 37 16.41 1.88 -14.30
CA TRP A 37 16.87 1.30 -15.56
C TRP A 37 16.35 2.07 -16.78
N VAL A 38 15.07 2.46 -16.76
CA VAL A 38 14.47 3.28 -17.83
C VAL A 38 15.19 4.63 -17.93
N GLN A 39 15.40 5.33 -16.83
CA GLN A 39 16.13 6.60 -16.81
C GLN A 39 17.55 6.47 -17.36
N ARG A 40 18.27 5.40 -17.03
CA ARG A 40 19.61 5.14 -17.58
C ARG A 40 19.58 4.86 -19.09
N ALA A 41 18.60 4.09 -19.56
CA ALA A 41 18.45 3.77 -21.00
C ALA A 41 18.17 5.01 -21.85
N PHE A 42 17.50 6.00 -21.29
CA PHE A 42 17.21 7.28 -21.95
C PHE A 42 18.16 8.42 -21.52
N HIS A 43 19.34 8.09 -20.99
CA HIS A 43 20.36 9.06 -20.58
C HIS A 43 19.88 10.16 -19.62
N GLY A 44 18.79 9.91 -18.87
CA GLY A 44 18.18 10.87 -17.95
C GLY A 44 17.33 11.96 -18.64
N GLU A 45 17.08 11.87 -19.93
CA GLU A 45 16.31 12.88 -20.69
C GLU A 45 14.78 12.75 -20.52
N LEU A 46 14.31 11.63 -19.94
CA LEU A 46 12.87 11.47 -19.70
C LEU A 46 12.40 12.38 -18.57
N PRO A 47 11.29 13.11 -18.77
CA PRO A 47 10.65 13.85 -17.71
C PRO A 47 10.14 12.86 -16.63
N VAL A 48 10.74 12.95 -15.43
CA VAL A 48 10.56 11.96 -14.34
C VAL A 48 9.10 11.89 -13.89
N ALA A 49 8.41 13.03 -13.81
CA ALA A 49 7.03 13.08 -13.34
C ALA A 49 6.08 12.34 -14.27
N GLU A 50 6.16 12.60 -15.56
CA GLU A 50 5.32 11.97 -16.59
C GLU A 50 5.64 10.48 -16.74
N ALA A 51 6.92 10.11 -16.68
CA ALA A 51 7.34 8.71 -16.72
C ALA A 51 6.79 7.94 -15.51
N ASN A 52 6.78 8.55 -14.32
CA ASN A 52 6.16 7.96 -13.14
C ASN A 52 4.64 7.79 -13.28
N VAL A 53 3.93 8.78 -13.85
CA VAL A 53 2.47 8.65 -14.12
C VAL A 53 2.20 7.46 -15.03
N VAL A 54 2.92 7.34 -16.14
CA VAL A 54 2.78 6.20 -17.08
C VAL A 54 3.05 4.87 -16.37
N TYR A 55 4.12 4.83 -15.59
CA TYR A 55 4.50 3.65 -14.81
C TYR A 55 3.38 3.20 -13.85
N TYR A 56 2.85 4.12 -13.02
CA TYR A 56 1.77 3.79 -12.08
C TYR A 56 0.43 3.51 -12.77
N LEU A 57 0.15 4.13 -13.92
CA LEU A 57 -1.01 3.80 -14.74
C LEU A 57 -0.93 2.37 -15.29
N LEU A 58 0.25 1.95 -15.76
CA LEU A 58 0.48 0.57 -16.19
C LEU A 58 0.35 -0.41 -15.02
N ALA A 59 0.91 -0.08 -13.86
CA ALA A 59 0.77 -0.90 -12.66
C ALA A 59 -0.70 -1.02 -12.21
N ALA A 60 -1.46 0.08 -12.18
CA ALA A 60 -2.87 0.08 -11.87
C ALA A 60 -3.69 -0.73 -12.90
N THR A 61 -3.38 -0.61 -14.18
CA THR A 61 -4.00 -1.42 -15.24
C THR A 61 -3.76 -2.91 -15.00
N LEU A 62 -2.54 -3.30 -14.65
CA LEU A 62 -2.20 -4.68 -14.30
C LEU A 62 -2.97 -5.16 -13.07
N VAL A 63 -3.15 -4.31 -12.05
CA VAL A 63 -3.99 -4.64 -10.89
C VAL A 63 -5.43 -4.94 -11.30
N PHE A 64 -6.03 -4.11 -12.15
CA PHE A 64 -7.38 -4.36 -12.65
C PHE A 64 -7.46 -5.66 -13.46
N LEU A 65 -6.48 -5.96 -14.30
CA LEU A 65 -6.44 -7.20 -15.08
C LEU A 65 -6.26 -8.45 -14.20
N VAL A 66 -5.42 -8.36 -13.17
CA VAL A 66 -5.12 -9.48 -12.28
C VAL A 66 -6.25 -9.72 -11.29
N PHE A 67 -6.83 -8.66 -10.71
CA PHE A 67 -7.75 -8.70 -9.57
C PHE A 67 -9.18 -8.25 -9.90
N TRP A 68 -9.61 -8.32 -11.16
CA TRP A 68 -10.91 -7.81 -11.60
C TRP A 68 -12.09 -8.33 -10.80
N THR A 69 -12.18 -9.68 -10.61
CA THR A 69 -13.28 -10.31 -9.87
C THR A 69 -13.27 -9.89 -8.40
N PHE A 70 -12.09 -9.83 -7.81
CA PHE A 70 -11.89 -9.38 -6.43
C PHE A 70 -12.31 -7.91 -6.24
N LEU A 71 -11.86 -7.00 -7.11
CA LEU A 71 -12.21 -5.57 -7.03
C LEU A 71 -13.71 -5.33 -7.22
N ARG A 72 -14.32 -6.03 -8.19
CA ARG A 72 -15.76 -5.95 -8.42
C ARG A 72 -16.54 -6.46 -7.22
N HIS A 73 -16.21 -7.65 -6.71
CA HIS A 73 -16.84 -8.19 -5.51
C HIS A 73 -16.62 -7.28 -4.28
N GLY A 74 -15.44 -6.69 -4.15
CA GLY A 74 -15.16 -5.69 -3.11
C GLY A 74 -16.06 -4.47 -3.20
N PHE A 75 -16.43 -4.03 -4.42
CA PHE A 75 -17.36 -2.93 -4.62
C PHE A 75 -18.79 -3.29 -4.19
N ASP A 76 -19.24 -4.49 -4.53
CA ASP A 76 -20.54 -5.00 -4.05
C ASP A 76 -20.57 -5.05 -2.52
N LEU A 77 -19.48 -5.53 -1.87
CA LEU A 77 -19.36 -5.54 -0.42
C LEU A 77 -19.31 -4.13 0.21
N LEU A 78 -18.76 -3.14 -0.49
CA LEU A 78 -18.78 -1.75 -0.02
C LEU A 78 -20.22 -1.24 0.09
N LEU A 79 -21.05 -1.50 -0.93
CA LEU A 79 -22.44 -1.05 -0.97
C LEU A 79 -23.33 -1.83 0.01
N ASP A 80 -23.18 -3.15 0.06
CA ASP A 80 -23.98 -4.03 0.92
C ASP A 80 -23.72 -3.79 2.42
N TRP A 81 -22.49 -3.38 2.78
CA TRP A 81 -22.02 -3.19 4.16
C TRP A 81 -21.46 -1.78 4.37
N LEU A 82 -22.12 -0.78 3.80
CA LEU A 82 -21.66 0.61 3.84
C LEU A 82 -21.45 1.14 5.28
N PRO A 83 -22.38 0.91 6.26
CA PRO A 83 -22.19 1.38 7.62
C PRO A 83 -20.94 0.79 8.29
N GLU A 84 -20.67 -0.50 8.12
CA GLU A 84 -19.50 -1.20 8.66
C GLU A 84 -18.21 -0.69 8.01
N ASN A 85 -18.24 -0.45 6.69
CA ASN A 85 -17.11 0.09 5.96
C ASN A 85 -16.81 1.54 6.38
N LEU A 86 -17.82 2.38 6.58
CA LEU A 86 -17.66 3.75 7.10
C LEU A 86 -17.15 3.76 8.53
N PHE A 87 -17.66 2.86 9.39
CA PHE A 87 -17.16 2.73 10.76
C PHE A 87 -15.69 2.27 10.78
N ALA A 88 -15.33 1.28 9.95
CA ALA A 88 -13.97 0.79 9.85
C ALA A 88 -13.01 1.88 9.29
N PHE A 89 -13.47 2.66 8.31
CA PHE A 89 -12.75 3.81 7.79
C PHE A 89 -12.50 4.87 8.87
N GLY A 90 -13.54 5.32 9.56
CA GLY A 90 -13.44 6.36 10.59
C GLY A 90 -12.55 5.93 11.76
N THR A 91 -12.74 4.70 12.26
CA THR A 91 -11.91 4.16 13.36
C THR A 91 -10.47 3.90 12.90
N GLY A 92 -10.26 3.49 11.64
CA GLY A 92 -8.94 3.34 11.03
C GLY A 92 -8.22 4.68 10.93
N LEU A 93 -8.90 5.73 10.46
CA LEU A 93 -8.34 7.07 10.34
C LEU A 93 -7.90 7.64 11.70
N VAL A 94 -8.77 7.56 12.70
CA VAL A 94 -8.43 8.00 14.07
C VAL A 94 -7.28 7.18 14.64
N GLY A 95 -7.33 5.85 14.46
CA GLY A 95 -6.27 4.95 14.92
C GLY A 95 -4.91 5.24 14.25
N ALA A 96 -4.90 5.50 12.94
CA ALA A 96 -3.70 5.91 12.21
C ALA A 96 -3.10 7.19 12.80
N GLY A 97 -3.94 8.22 13.02
CA GLY A 97 -3.49 9.50 13.57
C GLY A 97 -2.91 9.35 14.98
N VAL A 98 -3.60 8.66 15.88
CA VAL A 98 -3.11 8.44 17.25
C VAL A 98 -1.80 7.65 17.26
N LEU A 99 -1.73 6.54 16.53
CA LEU A 99 -0.51 5.73 16.46
C LEU A 99 0.64 6.48 15.81
N HIS A 100 0.36 7.29 14.77
CA HIS A 100 1.38 8.11 14.11
C HIS A 100 1.98 9.12 15.08
N LEU A 101 1.16 9.83 15.87
CA LEU A 101 1.63 10.75 16.90
C LEU A 101 2.53 10.04 17.93
N LEU A 102 2.16 8.83 18.35
CA LEU A 102 2.99 8.04 19.28
C LEU A 102 4.34 7.66 18.66
N VAL A 103 4.35 7.25 17.39
CA VAL A 103 5.59 6.88 16.71
C VAL A 103 6.50 8.09 16.48
N MET A 104 5.94 9.29 16.26
CA MET A 104 6.73 10.53 16.14
C MET A 104 7.51 10.89 17.42
N LEU A 105 7.14 10.35 18.57
CA LEU A 105 7.89 10.53 19.82
C LEU A 105 9.15 9.66 19.91
N ILE A 106 9.32 8.69 19.00
CA ILE A 106 10.47 7.80 18.96
C ILE A 106 11.60 8.49 18.21
N PRO A 107 12.74 8.80 18.86
CA PRO A 107 13.89 9.39 18.17
C PRO A 107 14.51 8.34 17.22
N LEU A 108 14.47 8.60 15.92
CA LEU A 108 15.11 7.76 14.93
C LEU A 108 16.47 8.32 14.53
N PRO A 109 17.48 7.46 14.26
CA PRO A 109 18.85 7.88 13.99
C PRO A 109 19.04 8.48 12.58
N VAL A 110 18.01 8.41 11.73
CA VAL A 110 17.99 8.92 10.35
C VAL A 110 16.66 9.60 10.06
N GLN A 111 16.68 10.60 9.18
CA GLN A 111 15.46 11.27 8.72
C GLN A 111 14.84 10.50 7.55
N ASN A 112 13.50 10.53 7.48
CA ASN A 112 12.76 9.93 6.37
C ASN A 112 12.91 10.81 5.11
N PRO A 113 13.43 10.27 4.00
CA PRO A 113 13.63 11.04 2.77
C PRO A 113 12.34 11.29 1.98
N ASN A 114 11.27 10.51 2.22
CA ASN A 114 10.04 10.59 1.42
C ASN A 114 9.37 11.97 1.45
N PRO A 115 9.20 12.66 2.60
CA PRO A 115 8.55 13.97 2.62
C PRO A 115 9.27 14.99 1.73
N GLU A 116 10.59 15.03 1.76
CA GLU A 116 11.38 15.92 0.92
C GLU A 116 11.27 15.54 -0.57
N SER A 117 11.38 14.25 -0.89
CA SER A 117 11.22 13.74 -2.25
C SER A 117 9.84 14.07 -2.83
N TYR A 118 8.78 13.89 -2.05
CA TYR A 118 7.42 14.22 -2.48
C TYR A 118 7.23 15.74 -2.65
N ALA A 119 7.81 16.55 -1.78
CA ALA A 119 7.77 18.01 -1.93
C ALA A 119 8.48 18.48 -3.21
N GLN A 120 9.64 17.90 -3.54
CA GLN A 120 10.35 18.16 -4.79
C GLN A 120 9.54 17.72 -6.02
N GLN A 121 8.94 16.54 -6.01
CA GLN A 121 8.08 16.05 -7.09
C GLN A 121 6.85 16.94 -7.26
N PHE A 122 6.22 17.36 -6.16
CA PHE A 122 5.09 18.28 -6.19
C PHE A 122 5.48 19.65 -6.78
N ALA A 123 6.64 20.17 -6.43
CA ALA A 123 7.13 21.43 -7.00
C ALA A 123 7.36 21.35 -8.52
N LEU A 124 7.79 20.18 -9.03
CA LEU A 124 8.00 19.95 -10.45
C LEU A 124 6.68 19.71 -11.23
N SER A 125 5.79 18.89 -10.70
CA SER A 125 4.51 18.54 -11.33
C SER A 125 3.45 18.22 -10.27
N PRO A 126 2.70 19.22 -9.78
CA PRO A 126 1.67 19.05 -8.73
C PRO A 126 0.61 18.01 -9.11
N ALA A 127 0.08 18.11 -10.34
CA ALA A 127 -0.98 17.21 -10.81
C ALA A 127 -0.51 15.76 -10.89
N ALA A 128 0.68 15.50 -11.45
CA ALA A 128 1.23 14.16 -11.53
C ALA A 128 1.46 13.56 -10.13
N THR A 129 2.04 14.35 -9.23
CA THR A 129 2.33 13.91 -7.86
C THR A 129 1.05 13.55 -7.11
N VAL A 130 0.00 14.38 -7.18
CA VAL A 130 -1.28 14.08 -6.54
C VAL A 130 -1.92 12.83 -7.13
N VAL A 131 -1.96 12.70 -8.45
CA VAL A 131 -2.54 11.51 -9.11
C VAL A 131 -1.79 10.24 -8.70
N ILE A 132 -0.46 10.28 -8.64
CA ILE A 132 0.34 9.12 -8.24
C ILE A 132 0.10 8.78 -6.76
N LEU A 133 0.36 9.72 -5.86
CA LEU A 133 0.40 9.43 -4.42
C LEU A 133 -0.99 9.20 -3.84
N VAL A 134 -2.00 9.95 -4.29
CA VAL A 134 -3.35 9.89 -3.72
C VAL A 134 -4.20 8.83 -4.41
N VAL A 135 -4.02 8.58 -5.71
CA VAL A 135 -4.92 7.69 -6.44
C VAL A 135 -4.24 6.38 -6.87
N LEU A 136 -3.16 6.48 -7.64
CA LEU A 136 -2.60 5.31 -8.31
C LEU A 136 -1.85 4.36 -7.34
N MET A 137 -1.08 4.90 -6.40
CA MET A 137 -0.38 4.08 -5.40
C MET A 137 -1.35 3.28 -4.53
N PRO A 138 -2.38 3.88 -3.90
CA PRO A 138 -3.37 3.13 -3.14
C PRO A 138 -4.09 2.05 -3.96
N LEU A 139 -4.45 2.34 -5.21
CA LEU A 139 -5.08 1.37 -6.12
C LEU A 139 -4.18 0.16 -6.42
N VAL A 140 -2.87 0.34 -6.45
CA VAL A 140 -1.91 -0.75 -6.67
C VAL A 140 -1.61 -1.49 -5.37
N GLU A 141 -1.33 -0.77 -4.31
CA GLU A 141 -0.81 -1.34 -3.07
C GLU A 141 -1.85 -2.09 -2.26
N GLU A 142 -3.08 -1.56 -2.12
CA GLU A 142 -4.08 -2.20 -1.28
C GLU A 142 -4.51 -3.59 -1.78
N PRO A 143 -4.77 -3.83 -3.07
CA PRO A 143 -5.05 -5.18 -3.56
C PRO A 143 -3.90 -6.17 -3.31
N LEU A 144 -2.65 -5.71 -3.37
CA LEU A 144 -1.47 -6.55 -3.13
C LEU A 144 -1.26 -6.85 -1.65
N PHE A 145 -1.23 -5.82 -0.80
CA PHE A 145 -0.91 -6.00 0.62
C PHE A 145 -2.12 -6.44 1.44
N ARG A 146 -3.33 -5.92 1.19
CA ARG A 146 -4.54 -6.26 1.96
C ARG A 146 -5.35 -7.34 1.27
N GLY A 147 -5.58 -7.24 -0.02
CA GLY A 147 -6.28 -8.28 -0.77
C GLY A 147 -5.54 -9.61 -0.75
N LEU A 148 -4.30 -9.63 -1.24
CA LEU A 148 -3.53 -10.86 -1.43
C LEU A 148 -2.79 -11.28 -0.16
N LEU A 149 -1.81 -10.49 0.33
CA LEU A 149 -0.94 -10.90 1.43
C LEU A 149 -1.73 -11.11 2.73
N PHE A 150 -2.45 -10.08 3.19
CA PHE A 150 -3.29 -10.20 4.38
C PHE A 150 -4.38 -11.25 4.18
N GLY A 151 -5.12 -11.22 3.06
CA GLY A 151 -6.20 -12.14 2.78
C GLY A 151 -5.77 -13.60 2.80
N CYS A 152 -4.58 -13.93 2.28
CA CYS A 152 -4.01 -15.26 2.33
C CYS A 152 -3.56 -15.65 3.74
N ALA A 153 -2.88 -14.77 4.46
CA ALA A 153 -2.39 -15.03 5.81
C ALA A 153 -3.53 -15.12 6.84
N ARG A 154 -4.56 -14.31 6.69
CA ARG A 154 -5.75 -14.25 7.54
C ARG A 154 -6.52 -15.57 7.62
N ARG A 155 -6.42 -16.41 6.58
CA ARG A 155 -7.01 -17.77 6.60
C ARG A 155 -6.44 -18.66 7.70
N TYR A 156 -5.17 -18.48 8.03
CA TYR A 156 -4.48 -19.27 9.05
C TYR A 156 -4.64 -18.66 10.44
N SER A 157 -4.40 -17.36 10.55
CA SER A 157 -4.52 -16.63 11.81
C SER A 157 -4.73 -15.14 11.55
N ARG A 158 -5.60 -14.51 12.38
CA ARG A 158 -5.79 -13.05 12.37
C ARG A 158 -4.49 -12.33 12.69
N VAL A 159 -3.79 -12.79 13.71
CA VAL A 159 -2.50 -12.20 14.16
C VAL A 159 -1.46 -12.30 13.04
N LEU A 160 -1.34 -13.48 12.41
CA LEU A 160 -0.41 -13.68 11.30
C LEU A 160 -0.70 -12.72 10.14
N GLY A 161 -1.99 -12.54 9.79
CA GLY A 161 -2.40 -11.59 8.75
C GLY A 161 -1.94 -10.17 9.06
N TYR A 162 -2.22 -9.68 10.26
CA TYR A 162 -1.80 -8.34 10.69
C TYR A 162 -0.28 -8.18 10.69
N VAL A 163 0.45 -9.11 11.29
CA VAL A 163 1.91 -9.05 11.39
C VAL A 163 2.55 -9.04 10.01
N LEU A 164 2.19 -10.00 9.15
CA LEU A 164 2.79 -10.09 7.81
C LEU A 164 2.44 -8.88 6.93
N SER A 165 1.15 -8.50 6.88
CA SER A 165 0.75 -7.35 6.06
C SER A 165 1.43 -6.06 6.52
N THR A 166 1.49 -5.84 7.83
CA THR A 166 2.10 -4.63 8.40
C THR A 166 3.60 -4.59 8.19
N LEU A 167 4.30 -5.66 8.53
CA LEU A 167 5.76 -5.68 8.41
C LEU A 167 6.23 -5.62 6.95
N VAL A 168 5.63 -6.41 6.07
CA VAL A 168 6.05 -6.45 4.66
C VAL A 168 5.78 -5.09 3.98
N PHE A 169 4.62 -4.46 4.26
CA PHE A 169 4.34 -3.12 3.76
C PHE A 169 5.32 -2.08 4.30
N ALA A 170 5.51 -2.04 5.61
CA ALA A 170 6.37 -1.06 6.25
C ALA A 170 7.84 -1.17 5.79
N PHE A 171 8.36 -2.41 5.64
CA PHE A 171 9.68 -2.63 5.07
C PHE A 171 9.74 -2.30 3.58
N TYR A 172 8.69 -2.60 2.80
CA TYR A 172 8.61 -2.20 1.40
C TYR A 172 8.79 -0.69 1.21
N CYS A 173 8.18 0.12 2.09
CA CYS A 173 8.30 1.58 2.02
C CYS A 173 9.72 2.13 2.26
N VAL A 174 10.62 1.35 2.87
CA VAL A 174 11.91 1.87 3.34
C VAL A 174 13.15 1.10 2.85
N TRP A 175 13.02 -0.15 2.37
CA TRP A 175 14.17 -1.01 2.07
C TRP A 175 15.12 -0.40 1.04
N GLN A 176 14.60 0.34 0.04
CA GLN A 176 15.40 0.97 -1.01
C GLN A 176 16.30 2.08 -0.47
N PHE A 177 15.98 2.71 0.65
CA PHE A 177 16.82 3.75 1.24
C PHE A 177 18.14 3.21 1.76
N VAL A 178 18.21 1.93 2.10
CA VAL A 178 19.45 1.27 2.51
C VAL A 178 20.56 1.40 1.46
N TYR A 179 20.19 1.51 0.17
CA TYR A 179 21.12 1.52 -0.96
C TYR A 179 21.08 2.81 -1.78
N SER A 180 20.24 3.79 -1.42
CA SER A 180 19.95 4.94 -2.29
C SER A 180 21.06 5.99 -2.33
N TYR A 181 21.94 6.03 -1.32
CA TYR A 181 22.90 7.13 -1.14
C TYR A 181 24.37 6.73 -1.39
N GLY A 182 24.57 5.71 -2.24
CA GLY A 182 25.93 5.26 -2.61
C GLY A 182 26.68 4.48 -1.52
N THR A 183 26.12 4.41 -0.32
CA THR A 183 26.61 3.62 0.82
C THR A 183 25.49 2.73 1.35
N VAL A 184 25.83 1.56 1.87
CA VAL A 184 24.87 0.67 2.52
C VAL A 184 24.68 1.12 3.97
N ASP A 185 23.48 1.61 4.31
CA ASP A 185 23.15 2.05 5.66
C ASP A 185 21.86 1.42 6.17
N PHE A 186 22.02 0.39 7.00
CA PHE A 186 20.89 -0.37 7.57
C PHE A 186 20.06 0.43 8.59
N ARG A 187 20.51 1.60 9.06
CA ARG A 187 19.72 2.45 9.98
C ARG A 187 18.43 2.93 9.33
N TYR A 188 18.40 3.06 8.00
CA TYR A 188 17.19 3.40 7.25
C TYR A 188 16.07 2.37 7.41
N LEU A 189 16.38 1.10 7.73
CA LEU A 189 15.33 0.12 8.01
C LEU A 189 14.48 0.49 9.23
N LEU A 190 15.04 1.24 10.21
CA LEU A 190 14.29 1.66 11.40
C LEU A 190 13.14 2.61 11.06
N LEU A 191 13.19 3.26 9.90
CA LEU A 191 12.09 4.08 9.41
C LEU A 191 10.80 3.29 9.18
N PHE A 192 10.85 1.94 9.10
CA PHE A 192 9.65 1.11 9.00
C PHE A 192 8.63 1.42 10.10
N LEU A 193 9.10 1.83 11.29
CA LEU A 193 8.23 2.21 12.41
C LEU A 193 7.25 3.33 12.04
N GLN A 194 7.63 4.26 11.18
CA GLN A 194 6.78 5.37 10.74
C GLN A 194 5.63 4.91 9.83
N TYR A 195 5.77 3.76 9.17
CA TYR A 195 4.76 3.19 8.27
C TYR A 195 3.85 2.15 8.95
N VAL A 196 4.24 1.67 10.13
CA VAL A 196 3.43 0.73 10.93
C VAL A 196 2.04 1.29 11.25
N PRO A 197 1.86 2.54 11.73
CA PRO A 197 0.54 3.09 12.04
C PRO A 197 -0.45 3.01 10.88
N MET A 198 -0.03 3.52 9.72
CA MET A 198 -0.87 3.50 8.51
C MET A 198 -1.17 2.07 8.08
N SER A 199 -0.16 1.20 8.04
CA SER A 199 -0.36 -0.19 7.64
C SER A 199 -1.32 -0.95 8.57
N LEU A 200 -1.25 -0.73 9.88
CA LEU A 200 -2.20 -1.30 10.83
C LEU A 200 -3.61 -0.78 10.60
N ALA A 201 -3.77 0.52 10.38
CA ALA A 201 -5.07 1.15 10.14
C ALA A 201 -5.73 0.63 8.85
N LEU A 202 -4.96 0.51 7.77
CA LEU A 202 -5.43 -0.03 6.49
C LEU A 202 -5.84 -1.50 6.61
N THR A 203 -5.04 -2.30 7.34
CA THR A 203 -5.35 -3.70 7.62
C THR A 203 -6.60 -3.83 8.50
N TRP A 204 -6.74 -2.97 9.52
CA TRP A 204 -7.93 -2.89 10.36
C TRP A 204 -9.17 -2.52 9.53
N CYS A 205 -9.05 -1.53 8.67
CA CYS A 205 -10.13 -1.06 7.82
C CYS A 205 -10.65 -2.19 6.92
N TYR A 206 -9.76 -2.96 6.29
CA TYR A 206 -10.13 -4.10 5.46
C TYR A 206 -10.73 -5.26 6.27
N ASP A 207 -10.12 -5.64 7.40
CA ASP A 207 -10.57 -6.78 8.23
C ASP A 207 -11.95 -6.54 8.87
N ASN A 208 -12.30 -5.29 9.17
CA ASN A 208 -13.56 -4.95 9.83
C ASN A 208 -14.61 -4.40 8.86
N GLY A 209 -14.25 -3.67 7.82
CA GLY A 209 -15.17 -3.20 6.78
C GLY A 209 -15.55 -4.30 5.79
N GLY A 210 -14.59 -5.16 5.43
CA GLY A 210 -14.80 -6.27 4.51
C GLY A 210 -14.60 -5.93 3.04
N SER A 211 -14.66 -4.67 2.64
CA SER A 211 -14.39 -4.22 1.28
C SER A 211 -12.95 -3.72 1.12
N ILE A 212 -12.31 -4.07 -0.02
CA ILE A 212 -10.99 -3.53 -0.37
C ILE A 212 -11.03 -2.03 -0.69
N TRP A 213 -12.17 -1.50 -1.08
CA TRP A 213 -12.34 -0.08 -1.40
C TRP A 213 -12.25 0.82 -0.18
N SER A 214 -12.55 0.30 1.02
CA SER A 214 -12.44 1.07 2.26
C SER A 214 -10.99 1.41 2.63
N PRO A 215 -10.03 0.45 2.66
CA PRO A 215 -8.62 0.81 2.87
C PRO A 215 -8.03 1.58 1.67
N ILE A 216 -8.48 1.34 0.42
CA ILE A 216 -8.07 2.19 -0.71
C ILE A 216 -8.47 3.64 -0.42
N ALA A 217 -9.73 3.91 -0.05
CA ALA A 217 -10.19 5.26 0.29
C ALA A 217 -9.46 5.84 1.52
N LEU A 218 -9.14 5.02 2.53
CA LEU A 218 -8.38 5.46 3.71
C LEU A 218 -6.94 5.83 3.35
N HIS A 219 -6.33 5.11 2.41
CA HIS A 219 -4.95 5.38 1.97
C HIS A 219 -4.86 6.66 1.09
N MET A 220 -5.98 7.08 0.50
CA MET A 220 -6.08 8.33 -0.30
C MET A 220 -6.14 9.61 0.55
N VAL A 221 -6.32 9.51 1.87
CA VAL A 221 -6.46 10.62 2.83
C VAL A 221 -5.19 10.83 3.62
#